data_cdcb5fd6b3c1cdd56b0707df8faabc2a
#
_entry.id   cdcb5fd6b3c1cdd56b0707df8faabc2a
#
_cell.length_a   1.000
_cell.length_b   1.000
_cell.length_c   1.000
_cell.angle_alpha   90.00
_cell.angle_beta   90.00
_cell.angle_gamma   90.00
#
_symmetry.space_group_name_H-M   'P 1'
#
loop_
_entity.id
_entity.type
_entity.pdbx_description
1 polymer ?
#
loop_
_entity_poly.entity_id
_entity_poly.type
_entity_poly.pdbx_seq_one_letter_code
_entity_poly.pdbx_strand_id
1 'polypeptide(L)'
;DWRIISLISNDIFIPKAGEYLIPKNSSIQDIQNIFQNEKTITRNFKLVEGTTSKKLKKSLLENQYLSGGIKLLKEGIYKPDTYYFKYGYSRNKLLERMRLAQDKVLENVWKNKPKNFILKNKKDFLILASIVQSEASDLNDSRLIASVFINRLENNIKLQSDVTLAYGFNVNGQKITKNM
;
A
#
# COMPACT_ATOMS: atom_id res chain seq x y z
N ASP A 1 32.29 -25.59 -1.71
CA ASP A 1 31.34 -25.59 -0.57
C ASP A 1 31.65 -24.42 0.33
N TRP A 2 30.69 -23.57 0.61
CA TRP A 2 30.79 -22.36 1.43
C TRP A 2 31.37 -22.65 2.83
N ARG A 3 31.09 -23.81 3.39
CA ARG A 3 31.64 -24.28 4.69
C ARG A 3 33.15 -24.42 4.69
N ILE A 4 33.74 -24.78 3.55
CA ILE A 4 35.22 -24.95 3.43
C ILE A 4 35.85 -23.55 3.41
N ILE A 5 35.25 -22.58 2.77
CA ILE A 5 35.76 -21.21 2.68
C ILE A 5 35.73 -20.53 4.07
N SER A 6 34.69 -20.76 4.87
CA SER A 6 34.57 -20.24 6.23
C SER A 6 35.58 -20.87 7.22
N LEU A 7 36.09 -22.07 6.91
CA LEU A 7 37.12 -22.73 7.73
C LEU A 7 38.54 -22.22 7.45
N ILE A 8 38.78 -21.64 6.25
CA ILE A 8 40.08 -21.11 5.85
C ILE A 8 40.27 -19.64 6.29
N SER A 9 39.19 -18.88 6.37
CA SER A 9 39.18 -17.54 6.98
C SER A 9 38.83 -17.70 8.46
N ASN A 10 39.70 -17.29 9.36
CA ASN A 10 39.48 -17.34 10.82
C ASN A 10 38.22 -16.59 11.34
N ASP A 11 37.41 -16.02 10.42
CA ASP A 11 36.15 -15.34 10.69
C ASP A 11 34.97 -16.20 10.26
N ILE A 12 34.21 -16.70 11.22
CA ILE A 12 32.92 -17.37 10.98
C ILE A 12 31.91 -16.28 10.57
N PHE A 13 31.86 -15.99 9.28
CA PHE A 13 30.88 -15.06 8.73
C PHE A 13 29.65 -15.81 8.22
N ILE A 14 28.47 -15.47 8.79
CA ILE A 14 27.17 -15.98 8.35
C ILE A 14 26.48 -14.86 7.55
N PRO A 15 26.38 -15.01 6.20
CA PRO A 15 25.71 -14.02 5.38
C PRO A 15 24.24 -13.88 5.78
N LYS A 16 23.73 -12.66 5.87
CA LYS A 16 22.31 -12.40 6.11
C LYS A 16 21.48 -12.91 4.93
N ALA A 17 20.34 -13.50 5.22
CA ALA A 17 19.40 -13.91 4.18
C ALA A 17 18.95 -12.70 3.33
N GLY A 18 19.03 -12.81 2.01
CA GLY A 18 18.67 -11.76 1.08
C GLY A 18 19.26 -11.96 -0.32
N GLU A 19 19.01 -10.99 -1.18
CA GLU A 19 19.61 -10.92 -2.52
C GLU A 19 20.83 -10.01 -2.47
N TYR A 20 21.90 -10.41 -3.13
CA TYR A 20 23.13 -9.62 -3.26
C TYR A 20 23.45 -9.40 -4.73
N LEU A 21 23.93 -8.22 -5.08
CA LEU A 21 24.46 -7.96 -6.40
C LEU A 21 25.92 -8.41 -6.45
N ILE A 22 26.20 -9.47 -7.19
CA ILE A 22 27.57 -9.94 -7.42
C ILE A 22 27.96 -9.52 -8.85
N PRO A 23 28.91 -8.60 -9.02
CA PRO A 23 29.42 -8.20 -10.34
C PRO A 23 30.00 -9.40 -11.10
N LYS A 24 29.91 -9.33 -12.43
CA LYS A 24 30.56 -10.34 -13.28
C LYS A 24 32.07 -10.35 -13.02
N ASN A 25 32.67 -11.55 -12.98
CA ASN A 25 34.10 -11.76 -12.72
C ASN A 25 34.58 -11.39 -11.30
N SER A 26 33.66 -11.31 -10.30
CA SER A 26 34.03 -11.15 -8.90
C SER A 26 34.89 -12.33 -8.41
N SER A 27 35.97 -12.04 -7.72
CA SER A 27 36.77 -13.03 -7.00
C SER A 27 36.02 -13.54 -5.77
N ILE A 28 36.49 -14.62 -5.16
CA ILE A 28 35.96 -15.16 -3.89
C ILE A 28 36.05 -14.09 -2.80
N GLN A 29 37.15 -13.33 -2.76
CA GLN A 29 37.36 -12.26 -1.79
C GLN A 29 36.34 -11.13 -1.97
N ASP A 30 36.03 -10.75 -3.21
CA ASP A 30 35.01 -9.74 -3.51
C ASP A 30 33.64 -10.20 -3.02
N ILE A 31 33.30 -11.47 -3.26
CA ILE A 31 32.02 -12.05 -2.78
C ILE A 31 31.93 -12.04 -1.26
N GLN A 32 33.02 -12.39 -0.55
CA GLN A 32 33.08 -12.28 0.91
C GLN A 32 32.86 -10.85 1.37
N ASN A 33 33.53 -9.89 0.77
CA ASN A 33 33.38 -8.47 1.07
C ASN A 33 31.95 -7.96 0.83
N ILE A 34 31.30 -8.41 -0.27
CA ILE A 34 29.89 -8.07 -0.57
C ILE A 34 28.98 -8.57 0.54
N PHE A 35 29.18 -9.79 1.00
CA PHE A 35 28.37 -10.39 2.07
C PHE A 35 28.63 -9.73 3.42
N GLN A 36 29.88 -9.38 3.73
CA GLN A 36 30.26 -8.69 4.97
C GLN A 36 29.67 -7.27 5.04
N ASN A 37 29.62 -6.55 3.93
CA ASN A 37 29.01 -5.23 3.85
C ASN A 37 27.49 -5.22 3.97
N GLU A 38 26.83 -6.37 4.05
CA GLU A 38 25.39 -6.55 4.30
C GLU A 38 24.44 -5.76 3.36
N LYS A 39 24.91 -5.27 2.24
CA LYS A 39 24.12 -4.50 1.26
C LYS A 39 23.25 -5.43 0.42
N THR A 40 22.14 -5.85 0.98
CA THR A 40 21.13 -6.63 0.25
C THR A 40 20.31 -5.72 -0.68
N ILE A 41 19.87 -6.27 -1.81
CA ILE A 41 19.00 -5.58 -2.76
C ILE A 41 17.68 -5.24 -2.06
N THR A 42 17.31 -3.96 -2.13
CA THR A 42 16.01 -3.48 -1.67
C THR A 42 15.07 -3.33 -2.86
N ARG A 43 13.93 -3.97 -2.78
CA ARG A 43 12.86 -3.91 -3.77
C ARG A 43 11.73 -3.03 -3.28
N ASN A 44 10.83 -2.63 -4.18
CA ASN A 44 9.67 -1.84 -3.80
C ASN A 44 8.38 -2.45 -4.36
N PHE A 45 7.28 -2.14 -3.69
CA PHE A 45 5.91 -2.38 -4.13
C PHE A 45 5.15 -1.07 -4.02
N LYS A 46 4.62 -0.58 -5.13
CA LYS A 46 3.81 0.65 -5.18
C LYS A 46 2.33 0.29 -5.15
N LEU A 47 1.63 0.76 -4.13
CA LEU A 47 0.16 0.74 -4.07
C LEU A 47 -0.35 2.10 -4.54
N VAL A 48 -1.09 2.11 -5.64
CA VAL A 48 -1.67 3.32 -6.23
C VAL A 48 -3.06 3.57 -5.65
N GLU A 49 -3.43 4.84 -5.53
CA GLU A 49 -4.77 5.28 -5.13
C GLU A 49 -5.85 4.66 -6.01
N GLY A 50 -7.02 4.37 -5.45
CA GLY A 50 -8.13 3.73 -6.18
C GLY A 50 -7.92 2.25 -6.52
N THR A 51 -6.81 1.63 -6.09
CA THR A 51 -6.60 0.19 -6.28
C THR A 51 -7.55 -0.61 -5.40
N THR A 52 -8.41 -1.43 -6.01
CA THR A 52 -9.32 -2.33 -5.29
C THR A 52 -8.55 -3.46 -4.58
N SER A 53 -9.11 -4.00 -3.50
CA SER A 53 -8.51 -5.13 -2.78
C SER A 53 -8.29 -6.36 -3.66
N LYS A 54 -9.15 -6.59 -4.66
CA LYS A 54 -8.98 -7.64 -5.68
C LYS A 54 -7.73 -7.42 -6.53
N LYS A 55 -7.53 -6.21 -7.05
CA LYS A 55 -6.33 -5.83 -7.82
C LYS A 55 -5.07 -5.90 -6.95
N LEU A 56 -5.13 -5.37 -5.72
CA LEU A 56 -4.03 -5.44 -4.76
C LEU A 56 -3.62 -6.90 -4.48
N LYS A 57 -4.60 -7.79 -4.20
CA LYS A 57 -4.35 -9.21 -3.99
C LYS A 57 -3.63 -9.85 -5.17
N LYS A 58 -4.13 -9.59 -6.39
CA LYS A 58 -3.53 -10.10 -7.62
C LYS A 58 -2.06 -9.65 -7.75
N SER A 59 -1.80 -8.34 -7.66
CA SER A 59 -0.44 -7.79 -7.79
C SER A 59 0.52 -8.31 -6.72
N LEU A 60 0.05 -8.52 -5.48
CA LEU A 60 0.89 -9.11 -4.42
C LEU A 60 1.19 -10.58 -4.68
N LEU A 61 0.24 -11.35 -5.23
CA LEU A 61 0.46 -12.78 -5.55
C LEU A 61 1.39 -12.95 -6.74
N GLU A 62 1.30 -12.08 -7.74
CA GLU A 62 2.17 -12.07 -8.93
C GLU A 62 3.61 -11.59 -8.61
N ASN A 63 3.83 -10.93 -7.48
CA ASN A 63 5.15 -10.47 -7.09
C ASN A 63 5.99 -11.65 -6.57
N GLN A 64 6.94 -12.10 -7.40
CA GLN A 64 7.82 -13.25 -7.12
C GLN A 64 8.81 -13.03 -5.98
N TYR A 65 9.06 -11.78 -5.59
CA TYR A 65 10.00 -11.42 -4.53
C TYR A 65 9.37 -11.41 -3.13
N LEU A 66 8.06 -11.57 -3.06
CA LEU A 66 7.32 -11.67 -1.80
C LEU A 66 6.98 -13.13 -1.50
N SER A 67 6.93 -13.49 -0.23
CA SER A 67 6.65 -14.86 0.23
C SER A 67 5.31 -15.01 0.94
N GLY A 68 4.84 -16.25 1.05
CA GLY A 68 3.65 -16.62 1.80
C GLY A 68 2.33 -16.32 1.10
N GLY A 69 1.26 -16.92 1.60
CA GLY A 69 -0.10 -16.68 1.11
C GLY A 69 -0.69 -15.37 1.63
N ILE A 70 -1.84 -14.99 1.11
CA ILE A 70 -2.58 -13.80 1.55
C ILE A 70 -3.86 -14.26 2.24
N LYS A 71 -4.07 -13.79 3.47
CA LYS A 71 -5.35 -13.89 4.18
C LYS A 71 -6.40 -12.98 3.52
N LEU A 72 -7.57 -12.88 4.11
CA LEU A 72 -8.65 -12.02 3.61
C LEU A 72 -8.20 -10.56 3.56
N LEU A 73 -8.36 -9.91 2.40
CA LEU A 73 -8.18 -8.48 2.23
C LEU A 73 -9.50 -7.75 2.47
N LYS A 74 -9.43 -6.66 3.22
CA LYS A 74 -10.54 -5.71 3.38
C LYS A 74 -10.34 -4.54 2.43
N GLU A 75 -11.44 -3.99 1.92
CA GLU A 75 -11.40 -2.84 1.02
C GLU A 75 -11.07 -1.55 1.79
N GLY A 76 -10.31 -0.65 1.15
CA GLY A 76 -10.09 0.72 1.61
C GLY A 76 -9.19 0.92 2.83
N ILE A 77 -8.59 -0.14 3.41
CA ILE A 77 -7.84 -0.03 4.67
C ILE A 77 -6.31 0.02 4.50
N TYR A 78 -5.81 0.00 3.27
CA TYR A 78 -4.38 -0.02 2.99
C TYR A 78 -3.95 1.33 2.42
N LYS A 79 -2.94 1.98 3.04
CA LYS A 79 -2.45 3.29 2.58
C LYS A 79 -1.75 3.15 1.24
N PRO A 80 -2.16 3.91 0.21
CA PRO A 80 -1.39 4.06 -1.02
C PRO A 80 -0.04 4.70 -0.73
N ASP A 81 1.04 4.02 -1.12
CA ASP A 81 2.41 4.48 -0.93
C ASP A 81 3.40 3.52 -1.63
N THR A 82 4.69 3.85 -1.62
CA THR A 82 5.76 2.96 -2.04
C THR A 82 6.38 2.26 -0.84
N TYR A 83 6.31 0.93 -0.82
CA TYR A 83 6.77 0.10 0.29
C TYR A 83 8.04 -0.66 -0.09
N TYR A 84 9.12 -0.37 0.58
CA TYR A 84 10.40 -1.06 0.38
C TYR A 84 10.47 -2.34 1.21
N PHE A 85 11.05 -3.39 0.62
CA PHE A 85 11.19 -4.72 1.24
C PHE A 85 12.40 -5.47 0.68
N LYS A 86 12.81 -6.55 1.36
CA LYS A 86 13.87 -7.47 0.91
C LYS A 86 13.25 -8.75 0.35
N TYR A 87 14.00 -9.47 -0.47
CA TYR A 87 13.58 -10.76 -1.03
C TYR A 87 13.02 -11.70 0.06
N GLY A 88 11.94 -12.39 -0.26
CA GLY A 88 11.28 -13.30 0.68
C GLY A 88 10.43 -12.63 1.77
N TYR A 89 10.28 -11.29 1.73
CA TYR A 89 9.45 -10.60 2.71
C TYR A 89 8.00 -11.08 2.65
N SER A 90 7.38 -11.29 3.81
CA SER A 90 6.02 -11.83 3.88
C SER A 90 4.97 -10.85 3.34
N ARG A 91 4.10 -11.33 2.43
CA ARG A 91 2.95 -10.57 1.92
C ARG A 91 2.03 -10.07 3.04
N ASN A 92 1.79 -10.91 4.05
CA ASN A 92 0.95 -10.50 5.19
C ASN A 92 1.62 -9.41 6.04
N LYS A 93 2.94 -9.47 6.25
CA LYS A 93 3.68 -8.39 6.94
C LYS A 93 3.67 -7.10 6.15
N LEU A 94 3.74 -7.17 4.82
CA LEU A 94 3.64 -5.99 3.96
C LEU A 94 2.26 -5.35 4.05
N LEU A 95 1.19 -6.15 3.96
CA LEU A 95 -0.19 -5.70 4.14
C LEU A 95 -0.42 -5.08 5.52
N GLU A 96 0.14 -5.67 6.57
CA GLU A 96 0.05 -5.12 7.92
C GLU A 96 0.73 -3.75 8.03
N ARG A 97 1.91 -3.56 7.41
CA ARG A 97 2.56 -2.24 7.33
C ARG A 97 1.70 -1.21 6.60
N MET A 98 1.06 -1.60 5.50
CA MET A 98 0.15 -0.74 4.74
C MET A 98 -1.07 -0.34 5.60
N ARG A 99 -1.64 -1.29 6.34
CA ARG A 99 -2.77 -1.07 7.24
C ARG A 99 -2.39 -0.12 8.40
N LEU A 100 -1.29 -0.40 9.09
CA LEU A 100 -0.81 0.45 10.18
C LEU A 100 -0.48 1.87 9.71
N ALA A 101 0.07 2.02 8.51
CA ALA A 101 0.31 3.33 7.91
C ALA A 101 -1.01 4.09 7.67
N GLN A 102 -2.06 3.41 7.19
CA GLN A 102 -3.39 3.99 7.02
C GLN A 102 -4.01 4.38 8.36
N ASP A 103 -3.97 3.48 9.34
CA ASP A 103 -4.51 3.74 10.67
C ASP A 103 -3.86 4.98 11.29
N LYS A 104 -2.52 5.12 11.19
CA LYS A 104 -1.78 6.27 11.71
C LYS A 104 -2.22 7.60 11.08
N VAL A 105 -2.40 7.63 9.76
CA VAL A 105 -2.87 8.83 9.05
C VAL A 105 -4.30 9.16 9.50
N LEU A 106 -5.17 8.16 9.48
CA LEU A 106 -6.58 8.32 9.85
C LEU A 106 -6.75 8.80 11.29
N GLU A 107 -5.96 8.26 12.25
CA GLU A 107 -5.95 8.71 13.63
C GLU A 107 -5.56 10.18 13.76
N ASN A 108 -4.49 10.57 13.06
CA ASN A 108 -4.00 11.94 13.11
C ASN A 108 -5.02 12.93 12.55
N VAL A 109 -5.60 12.64 11.39
CA VAL A 109 -6.61 13.51 10.78
C VAL A 109 -7.88 13.56 11.64
N TRP A 110 -8.31 12.41 12.18
CA TRP A 110 -9.50 12.34 13.02
C TRP A 110 -9.38 13.13 14.34
N LYS A 111 -8.20 13.16 14.95
CA LYS A 111 -7.92 13.97 16.15
C LYS A 111 -8.04 15.46 15.87
N ASN A 112 -7.64 15.88 14.68
CA ASN A 112 -7.60 17.30 14.29
C ASN A 112 -8.88 17.79 13.60
N LYS A 113 -9.93 16.97 13.55
CA LYS A 113 -11.21 17.37 12.95
C LYS A 113 -11.90 18.49 13.76
N PRO A 114 -12.73 19.35 13.13
CA PRO A 114 -13.56 20.30 13.83
C PRO A 114 -14.45 19.65 14.91
N LYS A 115 -14.72 20.36 16.01
CA LYS A 115 -15.54 19.83 17.12
C LYS A 115 -16.95 19.43 16.67
N ASN A 116 -17.55 20.20 15.77
CA ASN A 116 -18.91 19.99 15.26
C ASN A 116 -18.92 19.27 13.90
N PHE A 117 -17.91 18.44 13.61
CA PHE A 117 -17.85 17.74 12.34
C PHE A 117 -19.02 16.76 12.20
N ILE A 118 -19.71 16.79 11.04
CA ILE A 118 -20.93 16.01 10.79
C ILE A 118 -20.71 14.50 10.89
N LEU A 119 -19.58 13.99 10.42
CA LEU A 119 -19.28 12.56 10.48
C LEU A 119 -18.89 12.13 11.89
N LYS A 120 -19.49 11.02 12.35
CA LYS A 120 -19.38 10.58 13.75
C LYS A 120 -18.33 9.49 13.96
N ASN A 121 -17.83 8.87 12.90
CA ASN A 121 -16.85 7.80 13.00
C ASN A 121 -15.82 7.85 11.86
N LYS A 122 -14.67 7.21 12.08
CA LYS A 122 -13.55 7.19 11.14
C LYS A 122 -13.85 6.44 9.85
N LYS A 123 -14.74 5.45 9.90
CA LYS A 123 -15.12 4.66 8.73
C LYS A 123 -15.86 5.52 7.71
N ASP A 124 -16.88 6.27 8.16
CA ASP A 124 -17.62 7.17 7.27
C ASP A 124 -16.75 8.29 6.73
N PHE A 125 -15.83 8.81 7.57
CA PHE A 125 -14.82 9.78 7.13
C PHE A 125 -13.94 9.21 6.00
N LEU A 126 -13.44 7.98 6.13
CA LEU A 126 -12.61 7.34 5.11
C LEU A 126 -13.41 7.07 3.83
N ILE A 127 -14.70 6.68 3.96
CA ILE A 127 -15.61 6.51 2.81
C ILE A 127 -15.79 7.84 2.08
N LEU A 128 -16.10 8.92 2.78
CA LEU A 128 -16.26 10.24 2.16
C LEU A 128 -14.95 10.67 1.48
N ALA A 129 -13.82 10.50 2.13
CA ALA A 129 -12.51 10.82 1.57
C ALA A 129 -12.24 10.02 0.27
N SER A 130 -12.63 8.75 0.21
CA SER A 130 -12.47 7.94 -1.00
C SER A 130 -13.36 8.41 -2.17
N ILE A 131 -14.57 8.89 -1.88
CA ILE A 131 -15.47 9.47 -2.89
C ILE A 131 -14.87 10.77 -3.40
N VAL A 132 -14.45 11.67 -2.51
CA VAL A 132 -13.79 12.94 -2.88
C VAL A 132 -12.56 12.68 -3.75
N GLN A 133 -11.70 11.72 -3.36
CA GLN A 133 -10.51 11.36 -4.12
C GLN A 133 -10.83 10.86 -5.54
N SER A 134 -11.96 10.20 -5.71
CA SER A 134 -12.36 9.64 -7.02
C SER A 134 -13.04 10.67 -7.93
N GLU A 135 -13.60 11.74 -7.37
CA GLU A 135 -14.22 12.85 -8.11
C GLU A 135 -13.24 13.97 -8.45
N ALA A 136 -12.20 14.14 -7.64
CA ALA A 136 -11.29 15.26 -7.72
C ALA A 136 -10.17 15.03 -8.75
N SER A 137 -9.87 16.09 -9.52
CA SER A 137 -8.73 16.11 -10.44
C SER A 137 -7.43 16.54 -9.74
N ASP A 138 -7.54 17.41 -8.75
CA ASP A 138 -6.40 17.93 -7.96
C ASP A 138 -6.78 18.24 -6.50
N LEU A 139 -5.83 18.79 -5.74
CA LEU A 139 -6.03 19.13 -4.32
C LEU A 139 -7.03 20.29 -4.11
N ASN A 140 -7.11 21.24 -5.03
CA ASN A 140 -8.06 22.36 -4.91
C ASN A 140 -9.48 21.87 -5.17
N ASP A 141 -9.66 21.07 -6.22
CA ASP A 141 -10.92 20.37 -6.51
C ASP A 141 -11.37 19.52 -5.32
N SER A 142 -10.45 18.79 -4.70
CA SER A 142 -10.75 17.97 -3.53
C SER A 142 -11.38 18.76 -2.38
N ARG A 143 -10.91 19.99 -2.12
CA ARG A 143 -11.46 20.87 -1.06
C ARG A 143 -12.88 21.32 -1.40
N LEU A 144 -13.11 21.73 -2.66
CA LEU A 144 -14.42 22.17 -3.12
C LEU A 144 -15.43 21.03 -3.09
N ILE A 145 -15.07 19.87 -3.64
CA ILE A 145 -15.92 18.67 -3.67
C ILE A 145 -16.24 18.22 -2.24
N ALA A 146 -15.25 18.18 -1.34
CA ALA A 146 -15.45 17.83 0.05
C ALA A 146 -16.44 18.78 0.73
N SER A 147 -16.34 20.11 0.48
CA SER A 147 -17.28 21.09 1.04
C SER A 147 -18.70 20.87 0.55
N VAL A 148 -18.87 20.57 -0.75
CA VAL A 148 -20.19 20.27 -1.33
C VAL A 148 -20.81 19.03 -0.66
N PHE A 149 -20.03 17.95 -0.51
CA PHE A 149 -20.53 16.73 0.11
C PHE A 149 -20.84 16.90 1.59
N ILE A 150 -20.01 17.65 2.34
CA ILE A 150 -20.27 17.96 3.74
C ILE A 150 -21.57 18.78 3.86
N ASN A 151 -21.76 19.82 3.05
CA ASN A 151 -22.98 20.63 3.03
C ASN A 151 -24.23 19.79 2.69
N ARG A 152 -24.11 18.85 1.76
CA ARG A 152 -25.23 17.91 1.45
C ARG A 152 -25.57 17.04 2.66
N LEU A 153 -24.57 16.50 3.32
CA LEU A 153 -24.77 15.68 4.53
C LEU A 153 -25.43 16.49 5.67
N GLU A 154 -24.99 17.72 5.90
CA GLU A 154 -25.54 18.62 6.92
C GLU A 154 -27.00 18.97 6.66
N ASN A 155 -27.41 19.07 5.39
CA ASN A 155 -28.78 19.34 4.96
C ASN A 155 -29.60 18.08 4.66
N ASN A 156 -29.11 16.87 5.01
CA ASN A 156 -29.74 15.59 4.73
C ASN A 156 -30.04 15.34 3.22
N ILE A 157 -29.21 15.90 2.34
CA ILE A 157 -29.30 15.73 0.90
C ILE A 157 -28.43 14.54 0.48
N LYS A 158 -28.91 13.73 -0.47
CA LYS A 158 -28.13 12.61 -1.05
C LYS A 158 -26.85 13.13 -1.71
N LEU A 159 -25.74 12.39 -1.61
CA LEU A 159 -24.47 12.80 -2.20
C LEU A 159 -24.52 12.90 -3.74
N GLN A 160 -25.30 12.03 -4.41
CA GLN A 160 -25.47 12.01 -5.87
C GLN A 160 -24.13 11.98 -6.62
N SER A 161 -23.27 11.06 -6.23
CA SER A 161 -21.97 10.82 -6.87
C SER A 161 -22.03 9.55 -7.72
N ASP A 162 -21.64 9.65 -9.00
CA ASP A 162 -21.59 8.52 -9.93
C ASP A 162 -20.57 7.45 -9.48
N VAL A 163 -19.56 7.87 -8.75
CA VAL A 163 -18.55 6.96 -8.17
C VAL A 163 -19.20 5.94 -7.23
N THR A 164 -20.22 6.35 -6.46
CA THR A 164 -20.93 5.44 -5.54
C THR A 164 -21.72 4.38 -6.29
N LEU A 165 -22.30 4.74 -7.44
CA LEU A 165 -23.00 3.79 -8.30
C LEU A 165 -22.01 2.85 -8.98
N ALA A 166 -20.92 3.36 -9.55
CA ALA A 166 -19.87 2.57 -10.18
C ALA A 166 -19.28 1.53 -9.21
N TYR A 167 -19.06 1.92 -7.95
CA TYR A 167 -18.58 1.03 -6.91
C TYR A 167 -19.60 -0.06 -6.54
N GLY A 168 -20.88 0.31 -6.40
CA GLY A 168 -21.97 -0.61 -6.10
C GLY A 168 -22.18 -1.69 -7.18
N PHE A 169 -22.03 -1.31 -8.44
CA PHE A 169 -22.16 -2.23 -9.58
C PHE A 169 -20.84 -2.93 -9.98
N ASN A 170 -19.74 -2.72 -9.26
CA ASN A 170 -18.40 -3.24 -9.62
C ASN A 170 -17.91 -2.82 -11.02
N VAL A 171 -18.39 -1.70 -11.55
CA VAL A 171 -18.06 -1.18 -12.89
C VAL A 171 -16.96 -0.11 -12.86
N ASN A 172 -16.02 -0.21 -11.94
CA ASN A 172 -14.91 0.72 -11.80
C ASN A 172 -14.21 1.01 -13.14
N GLY A 173 -14.27 2.26 -13.59
CA GLY A 173 -13.64 2.73 -14.82
C GLY A 173 -14.49 2.54 -16.10
N GLN A 174 -15.70 2.03 -16.00
CA GLN A 174 -16.64 2.00 -17.12
C GLN A 174 -17.64 3.15 -17.01
N LYS A 175 -18.06 3.71 -18.16
CA LYS A 175 -19.15 4.71 -18.19
C LYS A 175 -20.45 4.03 -17.76
N ILE A 176 -21.12 4.62 -16.77
CA ILE A 176 -22.46 4.20 -16.36
C ILE A 176 -23.42 4.63 -17.46
N THR A 177 -24.15 3.68 -18.02
CA THR A 177 -25.18 3.94 -19.04
C THR A 177 -26.57 3.82 -18.41
N LYS A 178 -27.60 4.42 -19.04
CA LYS A 178 -29.00 4.39 -18.55
C LYS A 178 -29.59 2.98 -18.41
N ASN A 179 -28.91 1.96 -18.93
CA ASN A 179 -29.40 0.57 -18.94
C ASN A 179 -28.73 -0.33 -17.88
N MET A 180 -28.01 0.26 -16.90
CA MET A 180 -27.45 -0.47 -15.76
C MET A 180 -28.30 -0.32 -14.48
#